data_154e13fca6faf69dc177a505c5387ce8
#
_entry.id   154e13fca6faf69dc177a505c5387ce8
#
_cell.length_a   1.000
_cell.length_b   1.000
_cell.length_c   1.000
_cell.angle_alpha   90.00
_cell.angle_beta   90.00
_cell.angle_gamma   90.00
#
_symmetry.space_group_name_H-M   'P 1'
#
loop_
_entity.id
_entity.type
_entity.pdbx_description
1 polymer ?
#
loop_
_entity_poly.entity_id
_entity_poly.type
_entity_poly.pdbx_seq_one_letter_code
_entity_poly.pdbx_strand_id
1 'polypeptide(L)'
;MIWLGVLCLLLAVALAGYVAATERQMRVLADALAVRGRDLRRVRLRFPTRAARALAQEANGLIDEADAARLEAAEERRELQRNLATFSHDVRTPLAGAQGYLQLYAVAESDEERDECVAAATERLGVMRVLVDQLFEYAKAVSDDRALTREPVDVADVLGECLAELYPSFVERGWAPEVAADEAVEVLADREALTRIVENVLGNCLRHGSGAPRIELHRAVDPERPSDTARFARDGAAAGCGGFALSISNEAEGLETLDTSRLFERFYRGDAAHSTGGSGLGLAIAADLARAMGMSLEATVPDGRFTVTLWK
;
A
#
# COMPACT_ATOMS: atom_id res chain seq x y z
N MET A 1 28.94 70.49 -26.79
CA MET A 1 27.57 70.22 -27.24
C MET A 1 27.49 68.94 -28.06
N ILE A 2 28.25 68.74 -29.16
CA ILE A 2 28.20 67.59 -30.06
C ILE A 2 28.50 66.26 -29.33
N TRP A 3 29.52 66.20 -28.49
CA TRP A 3 29.87 64.99 -27.70
C TRP A 3 28.85 64.60 -26.70
N LEU A 4 28.13 65.55 -26.10
CA LEU A 4 26.99 65.24 -25.19
C LEU A 4 25.82 64.61 -25.93
N GLY A 5 25.53 65.10 -27.14
CA GLY A 5 24.49 64.53 -28.01
C GLY A 5 24.77 63.05 -28.45
N VAL A 6 26.05 62.80 -28.81
CA VAL A 6 26.49 61.44 -29.17
C VAL A 6 26.43 60.52 -27.99
N LEU A 7 26.80 60.94 -26.79
CA LEU A 7 26.68 60.13 -25.56
C LEU A 7 25.23 59.81 -25.23
N CYS A 8 24.32 60.79 -25.30
CA CYS A 8 22.88 60.56 -25.11
C CYS A 8 22.28 59.58 -26.12
N LEU A 9 22.70 59.67 -27.39
CA LEU A 9 22.25 58.74 -28.41
C LEU A 9 22.73 57.30 -28.15
N LEU A 10 23.99 57.11 -27.77
CA LEU A 10 24.56 55.81 -27.42
C LEU A 10 23.86 55.21 -26.20
N LEU A 11 23.57 55.99 -25.18
CA LEU A 11 22.80 55.56 -23.99
C LEU A 11 21.37 55.18 -24.33
N ALA A 12 20.70 55.95 -25.22
CA ALA A 12 19.34 55.62 -25.67
C ALA A 12 19.30 54.31 -26.46
N VAL A 13 20.28 54.11 -27.36
CA VAL A 13 20.38 52.83 -28.11
C VAL A 13 20.71 51.67 -27.21
N ALA A 14 21.58 51.81 -26.24
CA ALA A 14 21.92 50.80 -25.25
C ALA A 14 20.68 50.44 -24.38
N LEU A 15 19.93 51.45 -23.93
CA LEU A 15 18.68 51.26 -23.15
C LEU A 15 17.61 50.56 -23.97
N ALA A 16 17.42 50.96 -25.23
CA ALA A 16 16.43 50.29 -26.13
C ALA A 16 16.80 48.85 -26.37
N GLY A 17 18.10 48.54 -26.60
CA GLY A 17 18.61 47.18 -26.73
C GLY A 17 18.40 46.34 -25.45
N TYR A 18 18.61 46.93 -24.28
CA TYR A 18 18.37 46.28 -23.00
C TYR A 18 16.89 45.96 -22.78
N VAL A 19 16.01 46.91 -23.07
CA VAL A 19 14.54 46.70 -22.97
C VAL A 19 14.08 45.60 -23.92
N ALA A 20 14.50 45.63 -25.18
CA ALA A 20 14.15 44.60 -26.16
C ALA A 20 14.66 43.20 -25.77
N ALA A 21 15.87 43.12 -25.18
CA ALA A 21 16.42 41.87 -24.69
C ALA A 21 15.62 41.31 -23.48
N THR A 22 15.20 42.18 -22.55
CA THR A 22 14.39 41.79 -21.37
C THR A 22 12.98 41.34 -21.80
N GLU A 23 12.33 42.06 -22.71
CA GLU A 23 11.04 41.63 -23.26
C GLU A 23 11.11 40.27 -23.96
N ARG A 24 12.18 40.04 -24.74
CA ARG A 24 12.37 38.75 -25.41
C ARG A 24 12.53 37.59 -24.39
N GLN A 25 13.24 37.84 -23.31
CA GLN A 25 13.43 36.86 -22.23
C GLN A 25 12.09 36.55 -21.49
N MET A 26 11.28 37.59 -21.22
CA MET A 26 9.97 37.45 -20.62
C MET A 26 9.02 36.67 -21.52
N ARG A 27 9.06 36.84 -22.85
CA ARG A 27 8.27 36.01 -23.79
C ARG A 27 8.69 34.55 -23.75
N VAL A 28 10.01 34.28 -23.77
CA VAL A 28 10.52 32.90 -23.62
C VAL A 28 10.01 32.21 -22.33
N LEU A 29 10.00 32.99 -21.24
CA LEU A 29 9.47 32.48 -19.94
C LEU A 29 7.97 32.26 -20.01
N ALA A 30 7.22 33.20 -20.58
CA ALA A 30 5.78 33.07 -20.77
C ALA A 30 5.40 31.89 -21.67
N ASP A 31 6.13 31.71 -22.78
CA ASP A 31 5.94 30.60 -23.70
C ASP A 31 6.22 29.25 -23.01
N ALA A 32 7.28 29.17 -22.21
CA ALA A 32 7.62 27.97 -21.46
C ALA A 32 6.54 27.59 -20.43
N LEU A 33 5.95 28.61 -19.76
CA LEU A 33 4.86 28.41 -18.79
C LEU A 33 3.50 28.19 -19.45
N ALA A 34 3.32 28.68 -20.68
CA ALA A 34 2.07 28.51 -21.46
C ALA A 34 1.93 27.12 -22.09
N VAL A 35 3.02 26.38 -22.23
CA VAL A 35 2.99 25.02 -22.79
C VAL A 35 2.27 24.09 -21.81
N ARG A 36 0.96 23.89 -22.02
CA ARG A 36 0.15 22.90 -21.32
C ARG A 36 0.35 21.55 -21.99
N GLY A 37 1.05 20.63 -21.35
CA GLY A 37 1.15 19.28 -21.89
C GLY A 37 2.46 18.56 -21.60
N ARG A 38 2.74 17.51 -22.38
CA ARG A 38 3.81 16.53 -22.15
C ARG A 38 5.25 17.03 -22.32
N ASP A 39 5.46 18.26 -22.79
CA ASP A 39 6.76 18.75 -23.22
C ASP A 39 7.14 20.03 -22.46
N LEU A 40 7.14 19.97 -21.13
CA LEU A 40 7.66 21.05 -20.29
C LEU A 40 9.17 21.08 -20.43
N ARG A 41 9.68 22.13 -21.12
CA ARG A 41 11.12 22.32 -21.29
C ARG A 41 11.68 23.27 -20.25
N ARG A 42 12.81 22.90 -19.65
CA ARG A 42 13.53 23.79 -18.72
C ARG A 42 13.84 25.13 -19.37
N VAL A 43 13.51 26.19 -18.64
CA VAL A 43 13.74 27.56 -19.09
C VAL A 43 15.22 27.88 -19.00
N ARG A 44 15.84 28.28 -20.15
CA ARG A 44 17.20 28.77 -20.21
C ARG A 44 17.22 30.22 -20.65
N LEU A 45 17.68 31.12 -19.79
CA LEU A 45 17.83 32.56 -20.09
C LEU A 45 19.25 32.85 -20.48
N ARG A 46 19.46 33.64 -21.58
CA ARG A 46 20.78 33.93 -22.12
C ARG A 46 21.51 35.04 -21.33
N PHE A 47 20.77 36.07 -20.91
CA PHE A 47 21.31 37.22 -20.12
C PHE A 47 20.31 37.63 -19.05
N PRO A 48 20.10 36.80 -18.01
CA PRO A 48 19.03 37.05 -17.06
C PRO A 48 19.36 38.17 -16.11
N THR A 49 18.41 39.10 -15.89
CA THR A 49 18.41 39.97 -14.71
C THR A 49 18.31 39.12 -13.44
N ARG A 50 18.64 39.65 -12.28
CA ARG A 50 18.55 38.92 -11.00
C ARG A 50 17.13 38.39 -10.75
N ALA A 51 16.11 39.21 -11.05
CA ALA A 51 14.70 38.79 -10.91
C ALA A 51 14.29 37.73 -11.92
N ALA A 52 14.70 37.85 -13.19
CA ALA A 52 14.40 36.85 -14.22
C ALA A 52 15.08 35.51 -13.94
N ARG A 53 16.26 35.51 -13.34
CA ARG A 53 16.95 34.29 -12.92
C ARG A 53 16.23 33.61 -11.79
N ALA A 54 15.79 34.35 -10.76
CA ALA A 54 15.00 33.77 -9.65
C ALA A 54 13.70 33.15 -10.17
N LEU A 55 12.98 33.86 -11.02
CA LEU A 55 11.73 33.34 -11.61
C LEU A 55 11.97 32.08 -12.48
N ALA A 56 13.05 32.04 -13.25
CA ALA A 56 13.40 30.85 -14.04
C ALA A 56 13.80 29.65 -13.15
N GLN A 57 14.45 29.93 -12.00
CA GLN A 57 14.75 28.85 -11.03
C GLN A 57 13.48 28.27 -10.42
N GLU A 58 12.55 29.11 -9.97
CA GLU A 58 11.25 28.65 -9.46
C GLU A 58 10.46 27.90 -10.52
N ALA A 59 10.38 28.43 -11.75
CA ALA A 59 9.70 27.74 -12.85
C ALA A 59 10.32 26.38 -13.16
N ASN A 60 11.65 26.26 -13.14
CA ASN A 60 12.32 24.98 -13.34
C ASN A 60 12.09 24.02 -12.16
N GLY A 61 12.00 24.51 -10.93
CA GLY A 61 11.62 23.73 -9.76
C GLY A 61 10.24 23.09 -9.92
N LEU A 62 9.24 23.89 -10.29
CA LEU A 62 7.88 23.40 -10.56
C LEU A 62 7.84 22.39 -11.73
N ILE A 63 8.67 22.58 -12.75
CA ILE A 63 8.78 21.63 -13.86
C ILE A 63 9.36 20.29 -13.36
N ASP A 64 10.44 20.36 -12.57
CA ASP A 64 11.07 19.14 -12.02
C ASP A 64 10.12 18.38 -11.09
N GLU A 65 9.35 19.08 -10.25
CA GLU A 65 8.30 18.49 -9.40
C GLU A 65 7.18 17.85 -10.23
N ALA A 66 6.71 18.56 -11.27
CA ALA A 66 5.67 18.01 -12.15
C ALA A 66 6.17 16.79 -12.94
N ASP A 67 7.42 16.77 -13.37
CA ASP A 67 8.00 15.62 -14.07
C ASP A 67 8.22 14.45 -13.11
N ALA A 68 8.66 14.70 -11.87
CA ALA A 68 8.76 13.65 -10.84
C ALA A 68 7.40 13.02 -10.54
N ALA A 69 6.35 13.82 -10.31
CA ALA A 69 5.00 13.33 -10.08
C ALA A 69 4.44 12.53 -11.27
N ARG A 70 4.79 12.95 -12.51
CA ARG A 70 4.39 12.19 -13.72
C ARG A 70 5.09 10.85 -13.85
N LEU A 71 6.37 10.79 -13.50
CA LEU A 71 7.12 9.53 -13.51
C LEU A 71 6.54 8.58 -12.48
N GLU A 72 6.30 9.05 -11.27
CA GLU A 72 5.68 8.29 -10.20
C GLU A 72 4.30 7.73 -10.63
N ALA A 73 3.40 8.60 -11.12
CA ALA A 73 2.10 8.17 -11.62
C ALA A 73 2.20 7.18 -12.81
N ALA A 74 3.23 7.31 -13.66
CA ALA A 74 3.45 6.38 -14.74
C ALA A 74 3.97 5.02 -14.25
N GLU A 75 4.77 4.99 -13.21
CA GLU A 75 5.26 3.78 -12.56
C GLU A 75 4.12 3.06 -11.84
N GLU A 76 3.32 3.77 -11.05
CA GLU A 76 2.11 3.23 -10.41
C GLU A 76 1.13 2.63 -11.44
N ARG A 77 0.90 3.33 -12.55
CA ARG A 77 0.03 2.81 -13.62
C ARG A 77 0.60 1.55 -14.27
N ARG A 78 1.91 1.46 -14.48
CA ARG A 78 2.55 0.25 -15.03
C ARG A 78 2.46 -0.91 -14.05
N GLU A 79 2.62 -0.62 -12.78
CA GLU A 79 2.48 -1.61 -11.71
C GLU A 79 1.05 -2.13 -11.66
N LEU A 80 0.05 -1.24 -11.65
CA LEU A 80 -1.35 -1.62 -11.72
C LEU A 80 -1.65 -2.52 -12.93
N GLN A 81 -1.12 -2.18 -14.13
CA GLN A 81 -1.33 -3.00 -15.32
C GLN A 81 -0.69 -4.39 -15.21
N ARG A 82 0.52 -4.49 -14.65
CA ARG A 82 1.17 -5.78 -14.40
C ARG A 82 0.35 -6.62 -13.42
N ASN A 83 -0.11 -5.99 -12.35
CA ASN A 83 -0.89 -6.62 -11.29
C ASN A 83 -2.24 -7.15 -11.81
N LEU A 84 -2.94 -6.38 -12.64
CA LEU A 84 -4.16 -6.84 -13.30
C LEU A 84 -3.92 -8.00 -14.27
N ALA A 85 -2.78 -8.04 -14.94
CA ALA A 85 -2.42 -9.16 -15.82
C ALA A 85 -2.19 -10.45 -14.99
N THR A 86 -1.46 -10.36 -13.88
CA THR A 86 -1.24 -11.49 -12.94
C THR A 86 -2.56 -11.97 -12.37
N PHE A 87 -3.40 -11.06 -11.86
CA PHE A 87 -4.72 -11.36 -11.35
C PHE A 87 -5.61 -12.09 -12.40
N SER A 88 -5.58 -11.61 -13.65
CA SER A 88 -6.32 -12.25 -14.74
C SER A 88 -5.88 -13.69 -14.99
N HIS A 89 -4.58 -13.97 -14.83
CA HIS A 89 -4.03 -15.32 -14.91
C HIS A 89 -4.52 -16.18 -13.74
N ASP A 90 -4.46 -15.64 -12.52
CA ASP A 90 -4.83 -16.36 -11.30
C ASP A 90 -6.33 -16.68 -11.20
N VAL A 91 -7.18 -15.85 -11.80
CA VAL A 91 -8.62 -16.14 -11.96
C VAL A 91 -8.87 -17.18 -13.06
N ARG A 92 -8.10 -17.14 -14.17
CA ARG A 92 -8.27 -18.05 -15.29
C ARG A 92 -7.98 -19.51 -14.92
N THR A 93 -6.98 -19.74 -14.07
CA THR A 93 -6.55 -21.07 -13.65
C THR A 93 -7.66 -21.86 -12.94
N PRO A 94 -8.27 -21.38 -11.85
CA PRO A 94 -9.38 -22.08 -11.20
C PRO A 94 -10.61 -22.16 -12.09
N LEU A 95 -10.88 -21.17 -12.95
CA LEU A 95 -11.98 -21.21 -13.90
C LEU A 95 -11.80 -22.35 -14.91
N ALA A 96 -10.60 -22.48 -15.51
CA ALA A 96 -10.29 -23.58 -16.42
C ALA A 96 -10.37 -24.94 -15.73
N GLY A 97 -9.91 -25.02 -14.46
CA GLY A 97 -10.05 -26.23 -13.64
C GLY A 97 -11.52 -26.62 -13.41
N ALA A 98 -12.36 -25.66 -13.00
CA ALA A 98 -13.80 -25.92 -12.83
C ALA A 98 -14.47 -26.37 -14.13
N GLN A 99 -14.15 -25.73 -15.26
CA GLN A 99 -14.65 -26.16 -16.57
C GLN A 99 -14.19 -27.57 -16.95
N GLY A 100 -12.92 -27.93 -16.63
CA GLY A 100 -12.40 -29.28 -16.85
C GLY A 100 -13.15 -30.33 -16.05
N TYR A 101 -13.43 -30.09 -14.77
CA TYR A 101 -14.22 -31.01 -13.95
C TYR A 101 -15.65 -31.14 -14.44
N LEU A 102 -16.30 -30.07 -14.91
CA LEU A 102 -17.63 -30.16 -15.52
C LEU A 102 -17.63 -30.93 -16.86
N GLN A 103 -16.52 -30.91 -17.61
CA GLN A 103 -16.37 -31.76 -18.79
C GLN A 103 -16.20 -33.24 -18.41
N LEU A 104 -15.42 -33.53 -17.37
CA LEU A 104 -15.27 -34.87 -16.83
C LEU A 104 -16.61 -35.44 -16.31
N TYR A 105 -17.39 -34.60 -15.60
CA TYR A 105 -18.75 -34.95 -15.19
C TYR A 105 -19.61 -35.49 -16.35
N ALA A 106 -19.51 -34.89 -17.53
CA ALA A 106 -20.31 -35.28 -18.70
C ALA A 106 -19.95 -36.69 -19.23
N VAL A 107 -18.78 -37.23 -18.93
CA VAL A 107 -18.27 -38.53 -19.38
C VAL A 107 -18.09 -39.52 -18.24
N ALA A 108 -18.38 -39.13 -17.01
CA ALA A 108 -18.29 -39.98 -15.82
C ALA A 108 -19.25 -41.18 -15.89
N GLU A 109 -18.77 -42.36 -15.56
CA GLU A 109 -19.51 -43.62 -15.67
C GLU A 109 -20.27 -43.97 -14.39
N SER A 110 -19.86 -43.43 -13.22
CA SER A 110 -20.51 -43.65 -11.93
C SER A 110 -21.06 -42.37 -11.31
N ASP A 111 -21.98 -42.49 -10.37
CA ASP A 111 -22.53 -41.38 -9.63
C ASP A 111 -21.47 -40.81 -8.64
N GLU A 112 -20.61 -41.68 -8.09
CA GLU A 112 -19.50 -41.29 -7.23
C GLU A 112 -18.50 -40.37 -7.99
N GLU A 113 -18.13 -40.72 -9.22
CA GLU A 113 -17.26 -39.90 -10.07
C GLU A 113 -17.90 -38.54 -10.40
N ARG A 114 -19.24 -38.52 -10.60
CA ARG A 114 -19.96 -37.26 -10.83
C ARG A 114 -19.97 -36.36 -9.62
N ASP A 115 -20.21 -36.95 -8.43
CA ASP A 115 -20.19 -36.20 -7.17
C ASP A 115 -18.77 -35.59 -6.89
N GLU A 116 -17.73 -36.38 -7.13
CA GLU A 116 -16.34 -35.89 -7.04
C GLU A 116 -16.05 -34.73 -8.01
N CYS A 117 -16.53 -34.83 -9.25
CA CYS A 117 -16.35 -33.74 -10.23
C CYS A 117 -17.09 -32.47 -9.80
N VAL A 118 -18.30 -32.57 -9.26
CA VAL A 118 -19.07 -31.43 -8.76
C VAL A 118 -18.39 -30.81 -7.55
N ALA A 119 -17.92 -31.63 -6.60
CA ALA A 119 -17.22 -31.16 -5.42
C ALA A 119 -15.92 -30.38 -5.82
N ALA A 120 -15.12 -30.97 -6.71
CA ALA A 120 -13.89 -30.33 -7.20
C ALA A 120 -14.16 -29.05 -7.99
N ALA A 121 -15.19 -29.01 -8.84
CA ALA A 121 -15.58 -27.80 -9.55
C ALA A 121 -16.03 -26.70 -8.58
N THR A 122 -16.81 -27.07 -7.55
CA THR A 122 -17.30 -26.14 -6.52
C THR A 122 -16.16 -25.55 -5.70
N GLU A 123 -15.17 -26.37 -5.34
CA GLU A 123 -13.96 -25.91 -4.66
C GLU A 123 -13.21 -24.86 -5.50
N ARG A 124 -13.02 -25.12 -6.81
CA ARG A 124 -12.34 -24.17 -7.72
C ARG A 124 -13.11 -22.85 -7.87
N LEU A 125 -14.43 -22.90 -7.93
CA LEU A 125 -15.28 -21.70 -7.94
C LEU A 125 -15.19 -20.92 -6.61
N GLY A 126 -15.05 -21.61 -5.48
CA GLY A 126 -14.82 -21.01 -4.17
C GLY A 126 -13.51 -20.21 -4.15
N VAL A 127 -12.42 -20.77 -4.67
CA VAL A 127 -11.14 -20.07 -4.80
C VAL A 127 -11.29 -18.82 -5.68
N MET A 128 -12.00 -18.92 -6.81
CA MET A 128 -12.22 -17.78 -7.71
C MET A 128 -13.04 -16.68 -7.03
N ARG A 129 -14.06 -17.02 -6.24
CA ARG A 129 -14.84 -16.02 -5.48
C ARG A 129 -13.94 -15.22 -4.53
N VAL A 130 -13.09 -15.90 -3.76
CA VAL A 130 -12.14 -15.22 -2.84
C VAL A 130 -11.23 -14.25 -3.59
N LEU A 131 -10.72 -14.63 -4.77
CA LEU A 131 -9.90 -13.73 -5.58
C LEU A 131 -10.68 -12.49 -6.04
N VAL A 132 -11.91 -12.67 -6.51
CA VAL A 132 -12.78 -11.56 -6.96
C VAL A 132 -13.11 -10.63 -5.80
N ASP A 133 -13.47 -11.17 -4.63
CA ASP A 133 -13.75 -10.37 -3.42
C ASP A 133 -12.51 -9.53 -3.03
N GLN A 134 -11.32 -10.11 -3.09
CA GLN A 134 -10.06 -9.39 -2.86
C GLN A 134 -9.80 -8.27 -3.87
N LEU A 135 -10.17 -8.45 -5.14
CA LEU A 135 -10.06 -7.39 -6.14
C LEU A 135 -11.02 -6.23 -5.86
N PHE A 136 -12.27 -6.55 -5.47
CA PHE A 136 -13.23 -5.52 -5.06
C PHE A 136 -12.76 -4.73 -3.86
N GLU A 137 -12.20 -5.41 -2.86
CA GLU A 137 -11.61 -4.75 -1.70
C GLU A 137 -10.42 -3.87 -2.06
N TYR A 138 -9.56 -4.35 -2.96
CA TYR A 138 -8.47 -3.55 -3.51
C TYR A 138 -8.99 -2.30 -4.24
N ALA A 139 -9.97 -2.44 -5.12
CA ALA A 139 -10.54 -1.32 -5.85
C ALA A 139 -11.19 -0.28 -4.91
N LYS A 140 -11.80 -0.75 -3.80
CA LYS A 140 -12.39 0.10 -2.76
C LYS A 140 -11.33 0.83 -1.92
N ALA A 141 -10.20 0.18 -1.64
CA ALA A 141 -9.09 0.76 -0.90
C ALA A 141 -8.29 1.80 -1.71
N VAL A 142 -8.23 1.62 -3.05
CA VAL A 142 -7.55 2.56 -3.98
C VAL A 142 -8.40 3.77 -4.31
N SER A 143 -9.74 3.69 -4.20
CA SER A 143 -10.58 4.87 -4.38
C SER A 143 -10.45 5.77 -3.15
N ASP A 144 -9.72 6.87 -3.31
CA ASP A 144 -9.37 7.90 -2.31
C ASP A 144 -10.60 8.58 -1.64
N ASP A 145 -11.81 8.18 -2.01
CA ASP A 145 -13.08 8.82 -1.63
C ASP A 145 -13.72 8.25 -0.34
N ARG A 146 -13.06 7.30 0.35
CA ARG A 146 -13.62 6.81 1.59
C ARG A 146 -13.23 7.71 2.76
N ALA A 147 -14.14 8.60 3.14
CA ALA A 147 -14.04 9.29 4.41
C ALA A 147 -14.07 8.25 5.55
N LEU A 148 -12.90 7.96 6.15
CA LEU A 148 -12.83 7.10 7.33
C LEU A 148 -13.64 7.71 8.47
N THR A 149 -14.53 6.92 9.05
CA THR A 149 -15.32 7.33 10.22
C THR A 149 -14.52 7.01 11.47
N ARG A 150 -13.84 8.03 12.02
CA ARG A 150 -13.04 7.85 13.24
C ARG A 150 -13.95 7.92 14.47
N GLU A 151 -14.04 6.82 15.18
CA GLU A 151 -14.78 6.68 16.45
C GLU A 151 -13.90 5.97 17.49
N PRO A 152 -14.22 6.09 18.78
CA PRO A 152 -13.58 5.26 19.81
C PRO A 152 -13.90 3.79 19.56
N VAL A 153 -12.87 2.97 19.34
CA VAL A 153 -12.99 1.54 19.06
C VAL A 153 -12.10 0.80 20.06
N ASP A 154 -12.65 -0.23 20.71
CA ASP A 154 -11.86 -1.16 21.51
C ASP A 154 -11.22 -2.21 20.58
N VAL A 155 -9.90 -2.23 20.54
CA VAL A 155 -9.11 -3.14 19.71
C VAL A 155 -9.31 -4.60 20.18
N ALA A 156 -9.50 -4.83 21.49
CA ALA A 156 -9.72 -6.16 22.05
C ALA A 156 -11.08 -6.74 21.58
N ASP A 157 -12.12 -5.90 21.50
CA ASP A 157 -13.43 -6.31 20.97
C ASP A 157 -13.33 -6.72 19.51
N VAL A 158 -12.68 -5.89 18.68
CA VAL A 158 -12.48 -6.19 17.24
C VAL A 158 -11.69 -7.49 17.06
N LEU A 159 -10.63 -7.67 17.83
CA LEU A 159 -9.85 -8.91 17.80
C LEU A 159 -10.70 -10.13 18.18
N GLY A 160 -11.51 -10.01 19.24
CA GLY A 160 -12.42 -11.06 19.70
C GLY A 160 -13.45 -11.45 18.63
N GLU A 161 -14.06 -10.48 17.95
CA GLU A 161 -14.99 -10.71 16.85
C GLU A 161 -14.33 -11.47 15.69
N CYS A 162 -13.14 -11.01 15.24
CA CYS A 162 -12.40 -11.67 14.17
C CYS A 162 -11.99 -13.10 14.53
N LEU A 163 -11.56 -13.34 15.77
CA LEU A 163 -11.21 -14.67 16.24
C LEU A 163 -12.45 -15.59 16.31
N ALA A 164 -13.60 -15.07 16.73
CA ALA A 164 -14.85 -15.83 16.77
C ALA A 164 -15.31 -16.23 15.36
N GLU A 165 -15.18 -15.33 14.38
CA GLU A 165 -15.54 -15.61 12.98
C GLU A 165 -14.61 -16.67 12.37
N LEU A 166 -13.30 -16.60 12.63
CA LEU A 166 -12.31 -17.54 12.12
C LEU A 166 -12.16 -18.82 12.96
N TYR A 167 -12.89 -18.93 14.08
CA TYR A 167 -12.81 -20.07 14.98
C TYR A 167 -13.01 -21.44 14.29
N PRO A 168 -14.00 -21.63 13.40
CA PRO A 168 -14.16 -22.90 12.70
C PRO A 168 -12.90 -23.30 11.91
N SER A 169 -12.25 -22.36 11.23
CA SER A 169 -11.05 -22.60 10.44
C SER A 169 -9.83 -22.97 11.32
N PHE A 170 -9.73 -22.40 12.53
CA PHE A 170 -8.72 -22.82 13.49
C PHE A 170 -8.98 -24.21 14.03
N VAL A 171 -10.22 -24.55 14.33
CA VAL A 171 -10.62 -25.89 14.81
C VAL A 171 -10.34 -26.98 13.76
N GLU A 172 -10.65 -26.73 12.49
CA GLU A 172 -10.35 -27.65 11.39
C GLU A 172 -8.87 -27.99 11.28
N ARG A 173 -7.99 -27.02 11.63
CA ARG A 173 -6.54 -27.22 11.66
C ARG A 173 -6.01 -27.78 12.98
N GLY A 174 -6.86 -27.94 13.98
CA GLY A 174 -6.46 -28.33 15.33
C GLY A 174 -5.65 -27.25 16.05
N TRP A 175 -5.82 -25.98 15.70
CA TRP A 175 -5.09 -24.86 16.26
C TRP A 175 -5.91 -24.15 17.34
N ALA A 176 -5.23 -23.79 18.42
CA ALA A 176 -5.77 -22.95 19.48
C ALA A 176 -4.95 -21.67 19.57
N PRO A 177 -5.44 -20.52 19.06
CA PRO A 177 -4.75 -19.24 19.16
C PRO A 177 -4.44 -18.89 20.61
N GLU A 178 -3.20 -18.49 20.90
CA GLU A 178 -2.78 -17.97 22.20
C GLU A 178 -2.98 -16.46 22.21
N VAL A 179 -3.82 -15.97 23.13
CA VAL A 179 -4.13 -14.54 23.21
C VAL A 179 -3.69 -13.99 24.55
N ALA A 180 -2.82 -12.98 24.54
CA ALA A 180 -2.45 -12.16 25.69
C ALA A 180 -2.86 -10.71 25.37
N ALA A 181 -3.94 -10.24 25.95
CA ALA A 181 -4.47 -8.91 25.69
C ALA A 181 -4.64 -8.13 26.99
N ASP A 182 -4.27 -6.84 26.97
CA ASP A 182 -4.63 -5.91 28.02
C ASP A 182 -6.14 -5.62 27.97
N GLU A 183 -6.75 -5.40 29.12
CA GLU A 183 -8.17 -5.03 29.20
C GLU A 183 -8.41 -3.66 28.55
N ALA A 184 -9.41 -3.57 27.67
CA ALA A 184 -9.94 -2.36 27.05
C ALA A 184 -8.88 -1.42 26.45
N VAL A 185 -8.46 -1.67 25.23
CA VAL A 185 -7.52 -0.81 24.46
C VAL A 185 -8.32 0.05 23.49
N GLU A 186 -8.78 1.23 23.91
CA GLU A 186 -9.53 2.16 23.07
C GLU A 186 -8.61 3.02 22.20
N VAL A 187 -8.95 3.12 20.91
CA VAL A 187 -8.27 3.96 19.91
C VAL A 187 -9.29 4.72 19.05
N LEU A 188 -8.90 5.90 18.55
CA LEU A 188 -9.68 6.57 17.50
C LEU A 188 -9.37 5.92 16.16
N ALA A 189 -10.30 5.11 15.64
CA ALA A 189 -10.15 4.34 14.42
C ALA A 189 -11.49 4.21 13.67
N ASP A 190 -11.43 3.79 12.42
CA ASP A 190 -12.57 3.27 11.70
C ASP A 190 -12.69 1.77 12.02
N ARG A 191 -13.81 1.36 12.64
CA ARG A 191 -14.01 -0.02 13.09
C ARG A 191 -13.91 -1.02 11.95
N GLU A 192 -14.57 -0.72 10.81
CA GLU A 192 -14.56 -1.61 9.63
C GLU A 192 -13.15 -1.76 9.05
N ALA A 193 -12.39 -0.66 8.98
CA ALA A 193 -11.01 -0.69 8.52
C ALA A 193 -10.10 -1.49 9.47
N LEU A 194 -10.27 -1.33 10.79
CA LEU A 194 -9.51 -2.08 11.79
C LEU A 194 -9.83 -3.58 11.74
N THR A 195 -11.12 -3.95 11.65
CA THR A 195 -11.57 -5.35 11.48
C THR A 195 -10.89 -5.98 10.27
N ARG A 196 -10.87 -5.29 9.14
CA ARG A 196 -10.21 -5.78 7.92
C ARG A 196 -8.70 -5.97 8.06
N ILE A 197 -8.02 -5.08 8.79
CA ILE A 197 -6.58 -5.26 9.06
C ILE A 197 -6.38 -6.57 9.82
N VAL A 198 -7.14 -6.80 10.89
CA VAL A 198 -7.03 -7.99 11.73
C VAL A 198 -7.36 -9.25 10.95
N GLU A 199 -8.46 -9.26 10.17
CA GLU A 199 -8.87 -10.37 9.30
C GLU A 199 -7.79 -10.72 8.26
N ASN A 200 -7.19 -9.72 7.61
CA ASN A 200 -6.13 -9.95 6.65
C ASN A 200 -4.88 -10.58 7.28
N VAL A 201 -4.51 -10.14 8.48
CA VAL A 201 -3.36 -10.69 9.20
C VAL A 201 -3.66 -12.11 9.72
N LEU A 202 -4.81 -12.33 10.35
CA LEU A 202 -5.23 -13.68 10.82
C LEU A 202 -5.43 -14.65 9.64
N GLY A 203 -6.03 -14.18 8.55
CA GLY A 203 -6.17 -14.96 7.32
C GLY A 203 -4.82 -15.32 6.69
N ASN A 204 -3.80 -14.45 6.82
CA ASN A 204 -2.44 -14.75 6.43
C ASN A 204 -1.84 -15.87 7.30
N CYS A 205 -2.04 -15.82 8.62
CA CYS A 205 -1.62 -16.89 9.53
C CYS A 205 -2.28 -18.23 9.18
N LEU A 206 -3.57 -18.25 8.89
CA LEU A 206 -4.27 -19.45 8.47
C LEU A 206 -3.76 -20.02 7.15
N ARG A 207 -3.38 -19.20 6.19
CA ARG A 207 -2.90 -19.65 4.87
C ARG A 207 -1.47 -20.14 4.86
N HIS A 208 -0.60 -19.47 5.58
CA HIS A 208 0.85 -19.66 5.47
C HIS A 208 1.49 -20.18 6.75
N GLY A 209 0.76 -20.18 7.86
CA GLY A 209 1.26 -20.70 9.13
C GLY A 209 1.36 -22.22 9.15
N SER A 210 2.28 -22.72 9.95
CA SER A 210 2.45 -24.14 10.29
C SER A 210 1.99 -24.49 11.70
N GLY A 211 1.52 -23.50 12.50
CA GLY A 211 1.04 -23.66 13.86
C GLY A 211 0.09 -22.54 14.29
N ALA A 212 -0.50 -22.70 15.47
CA ALA A 212 -1.42 -21.74 16.06
C ALA A 212 -0.77 -20.34 16.20
N PRO A 213 -1.46 -19.25 15.88
CA PRO A 213 -0.94 -17.91 16.06
C PRO A 213 -0.88 -17.55 17.55
N ARG A 214 0.14 -16.75 17.91
CA ARG A 214 0.24 -16.06 19.18
C ARG A 214 -0.06 -14.58 18.95
N ILE A 215 -0.97 -14.05 19.76
CA ILE A 215 -1.52 -12.71 19.62
C ILE A 215 -1.26 -11.95 20.92
N GLU A 216 -0.62 -10.81 20.80
CA GLU A 216 -0.32 -9.95 21.95
C GLU A 216 -0.88 -8.55 21.67
N LEU A 217 -1.74 -8.06 22.56
CA LEU A 217 -2.31 -6.71 22.49
C LEU A 217 -1.92 -5.96 23.78
N HIS A 218 -1.15 -4.90 23.61
CA HIS A 218 -0.70 -4.08 24.71
C HIS A 218 -1.04 -2.62 24.50
N ARG A 219 -1.40 -1.94 25.59
CA ARG A 219 -1.46 -0.48 25.60
C ARG A 219 -0.04 0.07 25.56
N ALA A 220 0.28 0.91 24.58
CA ALA A 220 1.59 1.56 24.51
C ALA A 220 1.64 2.66 25.58
N VAL A 221 2.01 2.31 26.79
CA VAL A 221 2.69 3.13 27.81
C VAL A 221 2.86 2.29 29.08
N ASP A 222 3.91 1.52 29.14
CA ASP A 222 4.51 1.21 30.43
C ASP A 222 6.04 1.20 30.25
N PRO A 223 6.76 2.26 30.69
CA PRO A 223 8.21 2.28 30.66
C PRO A 223 8.83 1.25 31.61
N GLU A 224 8.07 0.55 32.43
CA GLU A 224 8.55 -0.41 33.42
C GLU A 224 8.44 -1.88 32.94
N ARG A 225 7.78 -2.17 31.81
CA ARG A 225 7.83 -3.51 31.19
C ARG A 225 8.73 -3.50 29.97
N PRO A 226 9.96 -4.00 30.08
CA PRO A 226 10.82 -4.22 28.92
C PRO A 226 10.39 -5.51 28.21
N SER A 227 9.23 -5.50 27.57
CA SER A 227 8.88 -6.45 26.53
C SER A 227 9.41 -5.91 25.19
N ASP A 228 9.58 -6.75 24.16
CA ASP A 228 10.09 -6.37 22.83
C ASP A 228 9.36 -5.19 22.17
N THR A 229 8.19 -4.81 22.67
CA THR A 229 7.44 -3.57 22.38
C THR A 229 8.22 -2.28 22.70
N ALA A 230 9.22 -2.30 23.59
CA ALA A 230 10.07 -1.14 23.86
C ALA A 230 10.93 -0.70 22.67
N ARG A 231 11.07 -1.51 21.64
CA ARG A 231 11.71 -1.13 20.38
C ARG A 231 10.86 -0.14 19.58
N PHE A 232 9.55 -0.31 19.59
CA PHE A 232 8.61 0.51 18.82
C PHE A 232 8.31 1.87 19.50
N ALA A 233 8.47 1.96 20.80
CA ALA A 233 8.30 3.20 21.56
C ALA A 233 9.45 4.22 21.36
N ARG A 234 10.58 3.83 20.78
CA ARG A 234 11.77 4.70 20.63
C ARG A 234 11.74 5.65 19.44
N ASP A 235 10.93 5.38 18.43
CA ASP A 235 10.95 6.16 17.18
C ASP A 235 9.78 7.14 17.04
N GLY A 236 9.35 7.81 18.13
CA GLY A 236 8.60 9.06 18.00
C GLY A 236 7.14 9.06 18.41
N ALA A 237 6.66 8.13 19.22
CA ALA A 237 5.33 8.27 19.81
C ALA A 237 5.34 9.38 20.86
N ALA A 238 4.73 10.52 20.53
CA ALA A 238 4.49 11.61 21.45
C ALA A 238 3.73 11.11 22.68
N ALA A 239 4.31 11.30 23.85
CA ALA A 239 3.64 11.12 25.13
C ALA A 239 2.34 11.95 25.14
N GLY A 240 1.16 11.32 25.15
CA GLY A 240 -0.06 12.09 25.36
C GLY A 240 -1.38 11.55 24.86
N CYS A 241 -1.45 10.56 23.99
CA CYS A 241 -2.74 9.94 23.59
C CYS A 241 -2.53 8.44 23.40
N GLY A 242 -3.28 7.62 24.15
CA GLY A 242 -3.20 6.18 24.24
C GLY A 242 -2.76 5.43 22.99
N GLY A 243 -1.48 5.15 22.86
CA GLY A 243 -0.94 4.28 21.83
C GLY A 243 -1.23 2.82 22.17
N PHE A 244 -1.17 1.93 21.17
CA PHE A 244 -1.29 0.49 21.33
C PHE A 244 -0.33 -0.25 20.41
N ALA A 245 -0.06 -1.50 20.70
CA ALA A 245 0.61 -2.44 19.82
C ALA A 245 -0.15 -3.77 19.82
N LEU A 246 -0.58 -4.19 18.64
CA LEU A 246 -1.16 -5.50 18.38
C LEU A 246 -0.17 -6.30 17.53
N SER A 247 0.41 -7.36 18.11
CA SER A 247 1.33 -8.27 17.45
C SER A 247 0.66 -9.62 17.22
N ILE A 248 0.69 -10.10 16.00
CA ILE A 248 0.17 -11.41 15.61
C ILE A 248 1.34 -12.18 14.99
N SER A 249 1.73 -13.26 15.63
CA SER A 249 2.88 -14.08 15.23
C SER A 249 2.51 -15.53 15.00
N ASN A 250 3.13 -16.17 14.02
CA ASN A 250 2.97 -17.59 13.74
C ASN A 250 4.27 -18.21 13.23
N GLU A 251 4.38 -19.52 13.38
CA GLU A 251 5.42 -20.31 12.72
C GLU A 251 5.05 -20.48 11.23
N ALA A 252 6.03 -20.43 10.34
CA ALA A 252 5.83 -20.67 8.93
C ALA A 252 7.12 -21.24 8.31
N GLU A 253 6.98 -21.93 7.19
CA GLU A 253 8.11 -22.44 6.43
C GLU A 253 8.70 -21.36 5.51
N GLY A 254 10.01 -21.47 5.21
CA GLY A 254 10.66 -20.59 4.23
C GLY A 254 10.91 -19.15 4.70
N LEU A 255 10.86 -18.89 6.00
CA LEU A 255 11.08 -17.54 6.57
C LEU A 255 12.53 -17.04 6.37
N GLU A 256 13.49 -17.93 6.18
CA GLU A 256 14.92 -17.59 6.02
C GLU A 256 15.21 -16.77 4.75
N THR A 257 14.41 -16.96 3.72
CA THR A 257 14.54 -16.27 2.42
C THR A 257 13.49 -15.18 2.20
N LEU A 258 12.64 -14.92 3.20
CA LEU A 258 11.53 -13.99 3.09
C LEU A 258 12.02 -12.54 3.17
N ASP A 259 11.81 -11.79 2.11
CA ASP A 259 12.03 -10.34 2.12
C ASP A 259 10.83 -9.61 2.77
N THR A 260 10.95 -9.34 4.08
CA THR A 260 9.87 -8.69 4.85
C THR A 260 9.57 -7.27 4.38
N SER A 261 10.53 -6.58 3.75
CA SER A 261 10.35 -5.21 3.27
C SER A 261 9.33 -5.11 2.13
N ARG A 262 9.14 -6.21 1.39
CA ARG A 262 8.27 -6.29 0.22
C ARG A 262 6.89 -6.88 0.51
N LEU A 263 6.64 -7.39 1.70
CA LEU A 263 5.39 -8.08 2.05
C LEU A 263 4.14 -7.18 1.97
N PHE A 264 4.34 -5.89 2.05
CA PHE A 264 3.29 -4.88 1.90
C PHE A 264 3.17 -4.33 0.48
N GLU A 265 4.05 -4.79 -0.45
CA GLU A 265 3.88 -4.52 -1.86
C GLU A 265 2.68 -5.32 -2.39
N ARG A 266 1.87 -4.69 -3.20
CA ARG A 266 0.68 -5.30 -3.78
C ARG A 266 1.07 -6.47 -4.69
N PHE A 267 0.38 -7.62 -4.56
CA PHE A 267 0.61 -8.85 -5.33
C PHE A 267 1.98 -9.50 -5.09
N TYR A 268 2.75 -9.01 -4.13
CA TYR A 268 3.99 -9.68 -3.76
C TYR A 268 3.68 -11.02 -3.08
N ARG A 269 4.40 -12.05 -3.49
CA ARG A 269 4.34 -13.39 -2.92
C ARG A 269 5.78 -13.88 -2.73
N GLY A 270 6.12 -14.32 -1.55
CA GLY A 270 7.42 -14.99 -1.31
C GLY A 270 7.51 -16.28 -2.13
N ASP A 271 8.72 -16.73 -2.44
CA ASP A 271 8.96 -17.90 -3.31
C ASP A 271 8.24 -19.18 -2.81
N ALA A 272 8.18 -19.39 -1.50
CA ALA A 272 7.45 -20.50 -0.89
C ALA A 272 5.92 -20.40 -1.01
N ALA A 273 5.35 -19.21 -1.19
CA ALA A 273 3.92 -18.97 -1.24
C ALA A 273 3.30 -19.20 -2.63
N HIS A 274 4.09 -19.51 -3.65
CA HIS A 274 3.57 -19.77 -4.99
C HIS A 274 2.67 -21.00 -5.07
N SER A 275 2.85 -21.97 -4.16
CA SER A 275 2.07 -23.21 -4.11
C SER A 275 0.80 -23.17 -3.25
N THR A 276 0.69 -22.20 -2.32
CA THR A 276 -0.37 -22.20 -1.29
C THR A 276 -1.59 -21.33 -1.62
N GLY A 277 -1.62 -20.70 -2.79
CA GLY A 277 -2.75 -19.86 -3.23
C GLY A 277 -2.88 -18.56 -2.40
N GLY A 278 -3.14 -17.46 -3.05
CA GLY A 278 -3.31 -16.17 -2.41
C GLY A 278 -2.98 -15.05 -3.41
N SER A 279 -3.69 -13.94 -3.36
CA SER A 279 -3.51 -12.83 -4.31
C SER A 279 -2.32 -11.93 -3.99
N GLY A 280 -1.70 -12.05 -2.81
CA GLY A 280 -0.69 -11.10 -2.34
C GLY A 280 -1.26 -9.69 -2.04
N LEU A 281 -2.58 -9.58 -1.87
CA LEU A 281 -3.25 -8.29 -1.61
C LEU A 281 -3.55 -8.06 -0.11
N GLY A 282 -3.70 -9.12 0.69
CA GLY A 282 -4.19 -8.98 2.06
C GLY A 282 -3.33 -8.07 2.94
N LEU A 283 -2.01 -8.31 2.99
CA LEU A 283 -1.10 -7.46 3.78
C LEU A 283 -0.94 -6.06 3.19
N ALA A 284 -0.99 -5.90 1.87
CA ALA A 284 -0.95 -4.60 1.22
C ALA A 284 -2.20 -3.75 1.58
N ILE A 285 -3.40 -4.35 1.53
CA ILE A 285 -4.64 -3.71 1.97
C ILE A 285 -4.58 -3.33 3.46
N ALA A 286 -4.08 -4.23 4.30
CA ALA A 286 -3.91 -3.96 5.72
C ALA A 286 -2.97 -2.75 5.97
N ALA A 287 -1.86 -2.66 5.22
CA ALA A 287 -0.92 -1.54 5.32
C ALA A 287 -1.52 -0.21 4.83
N ASP A 288 -2.28 -0.24 3.73
CA ASP A 288 -2.93 0.96 3.19
C ASP A 288 -4.00 1.48 4.16
N LEU A 289 -4.82 0.60 4.74
CA LEU A 289 -5.82 0.95 5.76
C LEU A 289 -5.17 1.48 7.06
N ALA A 290 -4.10 0.84 7.53
CA ALA A 290 -3.35 1.30 8.70
C ALA A 290 -2.81 2.72 8.46
N ARG A 291 -2.17 2.96 7.32
CA ARG A 291 -1.64 4.27 6.94
C ARG A 291 -2.74 5.34 6.86
N ALA A 292 -3.89 5.03 6.27
CA ALA A 292 -5.03 5.94 6.17
C ALA A 292 -5.59 6.33 7.56
N MET A 293 -5.51 5.43 8.55
CA MET A 293 -5.85 5.71 9.94
C MET A 293 -4.75 6.41 10.74
N GLY A 294 -3.55 6.61 10.15
CA GLY A 294 -2.37 7.15 10.85
C GLY A 294 -1.76 6.14 11.81
N MET A 295 -1.87 4.85 11.49
CA MET A 295 -1.26 3.72 12.19
C MET A 295 -0.11 3.17 11.34
N SER A 296 0.80 2.44 11.96
CA SER A 296 1.91 1.76 11.30
C SER A 296 1.72 0.25 11.35
N LEU A 297 2.07 -0.44 10.25
CA LEU A 297 2.05 -1.89 10.15
C LEU A 297 3.45 -2.36 9.72
N GLU A 298 4.03 -3.28 10.45
CA GLU A 298 5.37 -3.84 10.19
C GLU A 298 5.33 -5.36 10.22
N ALA A 299 6.19 -5.99 9.41
CA ALA A 299 6.41 -7.42 9.42
C ALA A 299 7.87 -7.73 9.72
N THR A 300 8.09 -8.63 10.68
CA THR A 300 9.42 -9.06 11.13
C THR A 300 9.46 -10.57 11.31
N VAL A 301 10.67 -11.12 11.43
CA VAL A 301 10.88 -12.56 11.70
C VAL A 301 11.78 -12.70 12.93
N PRO A 302 11.30 -12.34 14.14
CA PRO A 302 12.06 -12.60 15.37
C PRO A 302 12.03 -14.10 15.68
N ASP A 303 13.19 -14.64 16.08
CA ASP A 303 13.34 -16.03 16.55
C ASP A 303 12.71 -17.10 15.64
N GLY A 304 12.70 -16.85 14.31
CA GLY A 304 12.13 -17.77 13.33
C GLY A 304 10.59 -17.80 13.28
N ARG A 305 9.92 -16.80 13.86
CA ARG A 305 8.46 -16.64 13.79
C ARG A 305 8.12 -15.43 12.93
N PHE A 306 7.20 -15.60 12.00
CA PHE A 306 6.64 -14.48 11.26
C PHE A 306 5.72 -13.65 12.15
N THR A 307 5.98 -12.36 12.27
CA THR A 307 5.24 -11.46 13.16
C THR A 307 4.81 -10.23 12.40
N VAL A 308 3.53 -9.90 12.47
CA VAL A 308 2.97 -8.64 11.98
C VAL A 308 2.54 -7.82 13.19
N THR A 309 3.01 -6.58 13.27
CA THR A 309 2.68 -5.66 14.36
C THR A 309 1.99 -4.42 13.81
N LEU A 310 0.81 -4.11 14.35
CA LEU A 310 0.06 -2.87 14.13
C LEU A 310 0.21 -2.00 15.38
N TRP A 311 0.60 -0.73 15.20
CA TRP A 311 0.72 0.20 16.33
C TRP A 311 0.34 1.64 15.96
N LYS A 312 0.08 2.43 17.02
CA LYS A 312 -0.22 3.85 16.92
C LYS A 312 0.45 4.62 18.06
#